data_db1fa0f9fbd6d79dfe6feee066add3a7
#
_entry.id   db1fa0f9fbd6d79dfe6feee066add3a7
#
_cell.length_a   1.000
_cell.length_b   1.000
_cell.length_c   1.000
_cell.angle_alpha   90.00
_cell.angle_beta   90.00
_cell.angle_gamma   90.00
#
_symmetry.space_group_name_H-M   'P 1'
#
loop_
_entity.id
_entity.type
_entity.pdbx_description
1 polymer ?
#
loop_
_entity_poly.entity_id
_entity_poly.type
_entity_poly.pdbx_seq_one_letter_code
_entity_poly.pdbx_strand_id
1 'polypeptide(L)'
;MGHSPFGIAWYDVNHKLLPSGVVMQRLLDLVNIKLEDVYFLESIKCYPVDRKYLKKCSVNCRGFLFKQLEVIKPKVILALGDAATKSVLDIKYSKFSDVVGKRFVVNNMMIIPIYHPSPINPKSYSGNVDIFRELGDLL
;
A
#
# COMPACT_ATOMS: atom_id res chain seq x y z
N MET A 1 -5.33 6.81 15.18
CA MET A 1 -5.57 6.31 13.82
C MET A 1 -7.00 5.84 13.71
N GLY A 2 -7.75 6.43 12.80
CA GLY A 2 -9.10 5.95 12.50
C GLY A 2 -9.01 4.60 11.80
N HIS A 3 -9.70 3.61 12.33
CA HIS A 3 -9.82 2.33 11.66
C HIS A 3 -10.89 2.45 10.57
N SER A 4 -10.47 2.51 9.32
CA SER A 4 -11.39 2.22 8.22
C SER A 4 -11.65 0.72 8.23
N PRO A 5 -12.91 0.24 8.23
CA PRO A 5 -13.19 -1.19 8.15
C PRO A 5 -12.72 -1.80 6.83
N PHE A 6 -12.33 -0.98 5.88
CA PHE A 6 -11.82 -1.38 4.57
C PHE A 6 -10.34 -1.05 4.39
N GLY A 7 -9.70 -0.48 5.43
CA GLY A 7 -8.28 -0.11 5.40
C GLY A 7 -7.41 -1.07 6.21
N ILE A 8 -6.10 -0.90 6.05
CA ILE A 8 -5.11 -1.59 6.86
C ILE A 8 -4.89 -0.81 8.15
N ALA A 9 -4.92 -1.50 9.30
CA ALA A 9 -4.36 -1.02 10.53
C ALA A 9 -3.14 -1.86 10.89
N TRP A 10 -2.03 -1.20 11.22
CA TRP A 10 -0.81 -1.89 11.66
C TRP A 10 -0.83 -2.25 13.14
N TYR A 11 -1.42 -1.39 13.94
CA TYR A 11 -1.43 -1.48 15.41
C TYR A 11 -2.84 -1.37 15.97
N ASP A 12 -3.09 -2.06 17.06
CA ASP A 12 -4.31 -1.88 17.86
C ASP A 12 -4.20 -0.64 18.77
N VAL A 13 -5.24 -0.40 19.59
CA VAL A 13 -5.29 0.72 20.53
C VAL A 13 -4.19 0.69 21.61
N ASN A 14 -3.62 -0.48 21.88
CA ASN A 14 -2.52 -0.69 22.83
C ASN A 14 -1.15 -0.68 22.14
N HIS A 15 -1.08 -0.25 20.88
CA HIS A 15 0.13 -0.22 20.06
C HIS A 15 0.74 -1.61 19.84
N LYS A 16 -0.09 -2.65 19.83
CA LYS A 16 0.31 -4.00 19.50
C LYS A 16 0.08 -4.26 18.00
N LEU A 17 1.03 -4.95 17.36
CA LEU A 17 0.91 -5.28 15.93
C LEU A 17 -0.32 -6.14 15.65
N LEU A 18 -1.15 -5.69 14.74
CA LEU A 18 -2.23 -6.48 14.16
C LEU A 18 -1.66 -7.45 13.12
N PRO A 19 -2.44 -8.47 12.70
CA PRO A 19 -1.94 -9.48 11.75
C PRO A 19 -1.35 -8.92 10.46
N SER A 20 -1.94 -7.88 9.88
CA SER A 20 -1.40 -7.21 8.69
C SER A 20 -0.08 -6.49 8.98
N GLY A 21 0.04 -5.90 10.17
CA GLY A 21 1.28 -5.27 10.62
C GLY A 21 2.41 -6.28 10.81
N VAL A 22 2.09 -7.46 11.32
CA VAL A 22 3.07 -8.56 11.46
C VAL A 22 3.61 -8.98 10.09
N VAL A 23 2.74 -9.17 9.10
CA VAL A 23 3.15 -9.53 7.74
C VAL A 23 4.03 -8.43 7.15
N MET A 24 3.62 -7.17 7.26
CA MET A 24 4.39 -6.04 6.73
C MET A 24 5.76 -5.92 7.41
N GLN A 25 5.83 -6.08 8.74
CA GLN A 25 7.11 -6.03 9.45
C GLN A 25 8.06 -7.14 8.99
N ARG A 26 7.55 -8.36 8.78
CA ARG A 26 8.36 -9.46 8.26
C ARG A 26 8.92 -9.16 6.86
N LEU A 27 8.15 -8.51 6.01
CA LEU A 27 8.63 -8.07 4.68
C LEU A 27 9.67 -6.95 4.80
N LEU A 28 9.44 -5.96 5.65
CA LEU A 28 10.36 -4.85 5.86
C LEU A 28 11.69 -5.32 6.51
N ASP A 29 11.64 -6.37 7.33
CA ASP A 29 12.84 -6.97 7.92
C ASP A 29 13.82 -7.48 6.84
N LEU A 30 13.31 -7.88 5.67
CA LEU A 30 14.14 -8.31 4.55
C LEU A 30 15.05 -7.19 4.01
N VAL A 31 14.68 -5.93 4.25
CA VAL A 31 15.40 -4.73 3.80
C VAL A 31 15.90 -3.87 4.97
N ASN A 32 15.85 -4.40 6.19
CA ASN A 32 16.29 -3.73 7.42
C ASN A 32 15.57 -2.39 7.69
N ILE A 33 14.30 -2.30 7.38
CA ILE A 33 13.46 -1.14 7.64
C ILE A 33 12.46 -1.49 8.74
N LYS A 34 12.30 -0.59 9.70
CA LYS A 34 11.28 -0.73 10.73
C LYS A 34 9.94 -0.20 10.23
N LEU A 35 8.85 -0.82 10.66
CA LEU A 35 7.49 -0.38 10.30
C LEU A 35 7.23 1.07 10.71
N GLU A 36 7.79 1.51 11.83
CA GLU A 36 7.68 2.89 12.33
C GLU A 36 8.40 3.93 11.45
N ASP A 37 9.34 3.51 10.61
CA ASP A 37 10.07 4.37 9.68
C ASP A 37 9.38 4.50 8.32
N VAL A 38 8.24 3.84 8.15
CA VAL A 38 7.45 3.88 6.91
C VAL A 38 6.28 4.83 7.09
N TYR A 39 6.10 5.72 6.13
CA TYR A 39 4.94 6.60 6.12
C TYR A 39 3.75 5.88 5.49
N PHE A 40 2.69 5.71 6.24
CA PHE A 40 1.46 5.05 5.78
C PHE A 40 0.40 6.08 5.40
N LEU A 41 -0.12 5.96 4.18
CA LEU A 41 -1.22 6.77 3.68
C LEU A 41 -2.37 5.89 3.23
N GLU A 42 -3.58 6.33 3.54
CA GLU A 42 -4.79 5.72 3.02
C GLU A 42 -5.13 6.33 1.66
N SER A 43 -5.41 5.50 0.67
CA SER A 43 -5.85 5.96 -0.65
C SER A 43 -7.29 6.51 -0.61
N ILE A 44 -8.09 6.05 0.34
CA ILE A 44 -9.46 6.48 0.57
C ILE A 44 -9.53 7.18 1.93
N LYS A 45 -9.85 8.47 1.91
CA LYS A 45 -9.85 9.32 3.11
C LYS A 45 -11.20 9.38 3.80
N CYS A 46 -12.27 8.99 3.09
CA CYS A 46 -13.62 8.94 3.64
C CYS A 46 -13.99 7.49 4.02
N TYR A 47 -14.97 7.37 4.91
CA TYR A 47 -15.51 6.08 5.29
C TYR A 47 -16.68 5.72 4.36
N PRO A 48 -16.50 4.80 3.40
CA PRO A 48 -17.61 4.36 2.59
C PRO A 48 -18.53 3.44 3.43
N VAL A 49 -19.81 3.74 3.47
CA VAL A 49 -20.81 2.94 4.19
C VAL A 49 -20.91 1.52 3.60
N ASP A 50 -20.64 1.38 2.31
CA ASP A 50 -20.70 0.12 1.57
C ASP A 50 -19.52 0.03 0.61
N ARG A 51 -18.97 -1.16 0.43
CA ARG A 51 -17.85 -1.43 -0.48
C ARG A 51 -18.14 -1.03 -1.93
N LYS A 52 -19.40 -1.03 -2.36
CA LYS A 52 -19.77 -0.57 -3.71
C LYS A 52 -19.39 0.88 -4.00
N TYR A 53 -19.22 1.70 -2.97
CA TYR A 53 -18.80 3.10 -3.11
C TYR A 53 -17.29 3.31 -3.08
N LEU A 54 -16.48 2.26 -2.89
CA LEU A 54 -15.02 2.37 -2.80
C LEU A 54 -14.41 3.04 -4.02
N LYS A 55 -14.84 2.65 -5.21
CA LYS A 55 -14.32 3.23 -6.46
C LYS A 55 -14.59 4.73 -6.54
N LYS A 56 -15.81 5.16 -6.22
CA LYS A 56 -16.21 6.57 -6.20
C LYS A 56 -15.43 7.35 -5.14
N CYS A 57 -15.28 6.80 -3.94
CA CYS A 57 -14.50 7.40 -2.87
C CYS A 57 -13.04 7.53 -3.26
N SER A 58 -12.46 6.51 -3.89
CA SER A 58 -11.07 6.54 -4.38
C SER A 58 -10.86 7.68 -5.38
N VAL A 59 -11.74 7.83 -6.36
CA VAL A 59 -11.66 8.93 -7.33
C VAL A 59 -11.77 10.29 -6.65
N ASN A 60 -12.73 10.46 -5.74
CA ASN A 60 -12.94 11.72 -5.04
C ASN A 60 -11.78 12.09 -4.11
N CYS A 61 -11.11 11.10 -3.51
CA CYS A 61 -10.00 11.31 -2.58
C CYS A 61 -8.63 11.41 -3.25
N ARG A 62 -8.55 11.13 -4.54
CA ARG A 62 -7.27 11.08 -5.28
C ARG A 62 -6.49 12.39 -5.21
N GLY A 63 -7.18 13.52 -5.29
CA GLY A 63 -6.54 14.85 -5.20
C GLY A 63 -5.86 15.07 -3.85
N PHE A 64 -6.46 14.63 -2.76
CA PHE A 64 -5.86 14.72 -1.42
C PHE A 64 -4.64 13.82 -1.28
N LEU A 65 -4.71 12.61 -1.82
CA LEU A 65 -3.58 11.68 -1.82
C LEU A 65 -2.37 12.28 -2.53
N PHE A 66 -2.54 12.82 -3.72
CA PHE A 66 -1.46 13.43 -4.49
C PHE A 66 -0.88 14.67 -3.81
N LYS A 67 -1.70 15.49 -3.15
CA LYS A 67 -1.20 16.61 -2.35
C LYS A 67 -0.32 16.15 -1.20
N GLN A 68 -0.70 15.07 -0.51
CA GLN A 68 0.14 14.48 0.55
C GLN A 68 1.47 13.98 -0.01
N LEU A 69 1.44 13.31 -1.16
CA LEU A 69 2.65 12.82 -1.82
C LEU A 69 3.58 13.94 -2.28
N GLU A 70 3.04 15.08 -2.72
CA GLU A 70 3.82 16.26 -3.06
C GLU A 70 4.57 16.84 -1.87
N VAL A 71 3.99 16.76 -0.67
CA VAL A 71 4.62 17.23 0.57
C VAL A 71 5.67 16.25 1.06
N ILE A 72 5.36 14.95 1.07
CA ILE A 72 6.24 13.89 1.58
C ILE A 72 7.41 13.64 0.63
N LYS A 73 7.17 13.71 -0.68
CA LYS A 73 8.17 13.45 -1.73
C LYS A 73 8.89 12.12 -1.54
N PRO A 74 8.17 10.99 -1.45
CA PRO A 74 8.79 9.70 -1.26
C PRO A 74 9.58 9.29 -2.51
N LYS A 75 10.68 8.57 -2.33
CA LYS A 75 11.40 7.95 -3.45
C LYS A 75 10.66 6.74 -3.99
N VAL A 76 10.11 5.94 -3.10
CA VAL A 76 9.39 4.71 -3.43
C VAL A 76 8.03 4.71 -2.72
N ILE A 77 7.02 4.33 -3.47
CA ILE A 77 5.66 4.13 -2.98
C ILE A 77 5.31 2.66 -3.20
N LEU A 78 4.96 1.97 -2.13
CA LEU A 78 4.40 0.63 -2.22
C LEU A 78 2.87 0.75 -2.23
N ALA A 79 2.25 0.39 -3.34
CA ALA A 79 0.80 0.39 -3.46
C ALA A 79 0.24 -0.96 -3.01
N LEU A 80 -0.49 -0.96 -1.89
CA LEU A 80 -0.96 -2.16 -1.23
C LEU A 80 -2.28 -2.63 -1.82
N GLY A 81 -2.20 -3.54 -2.77
CA GLY A 81 -3.37 -4.15 -3.39
C GLY A 81 -3.93 -3.38 -4.58
N ASP A 82 -4.99 -3.93 -5.16
CA ASP A 82 -5.59 -3.43 -6.40
C ASP A 82 -6.14 -2.00 -6.27
N ALA A 83 -6.90 -1.73 -5.22
CA ALA A 83 -7.53 -0.41 -5.02
C ALA A 83 -6.50 0.71 -4.84
N ALA A 84 -5.46 0.48 -4.04
CA ALA A 84 -4.38 1.43 -3.84
C ALA A 84 -3.61 1.67 -5.15
N THR A 85 -3.34 0.61 -5.90
CA THR A 85 -2.65 0.70 -7.19
C THR A 85 -3.44 1.55 -8.18
N LYS A 86 -4.74 1.33 -8.31
CA LYS A 86 -5.61 2.13 -9.18
C LYS A 86 -5.74 3.58 -8.73
N SER A 87 -5.54 3.86 -7.45
CA SER A 87 -5.56 5.23 -6.92
C SER A 87 -4.32 6.04 -7.31
N VAL A 88 -3.16 5.40 -7.44
CA VAL A 88 -1.90 6.10 -7.73
C VAL A 88 -1.44 5.95 -9.18
N LEU A 89 -1.94 4.95 -9.89
CA LEU A 89 -1.59 4.69 -11.30
C LEU A 89 -2.83 4.80 -12.19
N ASP A 90 -2.68 5.52 -13.29
CA ASP A 90 -3.72 5.60 -14.34
C ASP A 90 -3.40 4.56 -15.42
N ILE A 91 -3.52 3.29 -15.06
CA ILE A 91 -3.28 2.16 -15.93
C ILE A 91 -4.44 1.19 -15.90
N LYS A 92 -4.61 0.47 -17.00
CA LYS A 92 -5.58 -0.64 -17.10
C LYS A 92 -4.84 -1.96 -17.14
N TYR A 93 -5.35 -2.95 -16.43
CA TYR A 93 -4.83 -4.32 -16.44
C TYR A 93 -5.97 -5.32 -16.20
N SER A 94 -5.82 -6.52 -16.73
CA SER A 94 -6.81 -7.60 -16.55
C SER A 94 -6.79 -8.19 -15.15
N LYS A 95 -5.59 -8.56 -14.69
CA LYS A 95 -5.37 -9.19 -13.40
C LYS A 95 -4.35 -8.39 -12.61
N PHE A 96 -4.55 -8.27 -11.30
CA PHE A 96 -3.60 -7.59 -10.44
C PHE A 96 -2.20 -8.23 -10.50
N SER A 97 -2.13 -9.56 -10.66
CA SER A 97 -0.87 -10.28 -10.85
C SER A 97 -0.06 -9.81 -12.05
N ASP A 98 -0.68 -9.16 -13.03
CA ASP A 98 0.02 -8.63 -14.21
C ASP A 98 0.89 -7.42 -13.88
N VAL A 99 0.61 -6.72 -12.79
CA VAL A 99 1.29 -5.46 -12.40
C VAL A 99 2.07 -5.56 -11.10
N VAL A 100 1.83 -6.58 -10.30
CA VAL A 100 2.53 -6.77 -9.01
C VAL A 100 4.05 -6.85 -9.23
N GLY A 101 4.79 -6.08 -8.45
CA GLY A 101 6.24 -6.04 -8.49
C GLY A 101 6.84 -5.23 -9.63
N LYS A 102 6.03 -4.76 -10.58
CA LYS A 102 6.50 -3.88 -11.64
C LYS A 102 6.76 -2.48 -11.11
N ARG A 103 7.70 -1.79 -11.74
CA ARG A 103 8.11 -0.45 -11.34
C ARG A 103 7.51 0.57 -12.30
N PHE A 104 6.78 1.53 -11.75
CA PHE A 104 6.19 2.64 -12.49
C PHE A 104 6.75 3.95 -11.96
N VAL A 105 7.01 4.91 -12.84
CA VAL A 105 7.48 6.23 -12.44
C VAL A 105 6.40 7.26 -12.73
N VAL A 106 5.96 7.98 -11.70
CA VAL A 106 4.97 9.05 -11.79
C VAL A 106 5.49 10.24 -10.99
N ASN A 107 5.65 11.39 -11.61
CA ASN A 107 6.13 12.62 -10.97
C ASN A 107 7.43 12.41 -10.16
N ASN A 108 8.40 11.73 -10.75
CA ASN A 108 9.68 11.37 -10.14
C ASN A 108 9.58 10.43 -8.91
N MET A 109 8.43 9.83 -8.68
CA MET A 109 8.22 8.82 -7.64
C MET A 109 8.13 7.44 -8.28
N MET A 110 8.80 6.46 -7.70
CA MET A 110 8.69 5.07 -8.12
C MET A 110 7.56 4.40 -7.38
N ILE A 111 6.62 3.82 -8.12
CA ILE A 111 5.45 3.12 -7.57
C ILE A 111 5.59 1.64 -7.88
N ILE A 112 5.49 0.81 -6.85
CA ILE A 112 5.57 -0.64 -6.96
C ILE A 112 4.31 -1.23 -6.34
N PRO A 113 3.40 -1.80 -7.15
CA PRO A 113 2.27 -2.55 -6.62
C PRO A 113 2.74 -3.82 -5.91
N ILE A 114 2.18 -4.07 -4.73
CA ILE A 114 2.44 -5.29 -3.97
C ILE A 114 1.11 -5.92 -3.55
N TYR A 115 1.13 -7.22 -3.24
CA TYR A 115 -0.04 -7.88 -2.68
C TYR A 115 -0.36 -7.27 -1.31
N HIS A 116 -1.66 -7.11 -1.06
CA HIS A 116 -2.13 -6.58 0.22
C HIS A 116 -1.63 -7.49 1.36
N PRO A 117 -1.00 -6.93 2.41
CA PRO A 117 -0.40 -7.73 3.49
C PRO A 117 -1.40 -8.32 4.48
N SER A 118 -2.67 -8.42 4.11
CA SER A 118 -3.68 -9.07 4.93
C SER A 118 -3.42 -10.58 4.99
N PRO A 119 -3.47 -11.21 6.17
CA PRO A 119 -3.29 -12.67 6.31
C PRO A 119 -4.33 -13.50 5.55
N ILE A 120 -5.47 -12.91 5.21
CA ILE A 120 -6.51 -13.55 4.40
C ILE A 120 -6.01 -13.80 2.97
N ASN A 121 -5.12 -12.95 2.45
CA ASN A 121 -4.52 -13.15 1.16
C ASN A 121 -3.37 -14.17 1.26
N PRO A 122 -3.45 -15.34 0.58
CA PRO A 122 -2.39 -16.35 0.66
C PRO A 122 -1.05 -15.87 0.09
N LYS A 123 -1.04 -14.82 -0.72
CA LYS A 123 0.16 -14.22 -1.30
C LYS A 123 0.67 -13.01 -0.52
N SER A 124 0.11 -12.71 0.63
CA SER A 124 0.46 -11.52 1.42
C SER A 124 1.93 -11.47 1.81
N TYR A 125 2.54 -12.60 2.09
CA TYR A 125 3.98 -12.71 2.38
C TYR A 125 4.74 -13.29 1.20
N SER A 126 4.46 -14.54 0.82
CA SER A 126 5.22 -15.27 -0.21
C SER A 126 5.21 -14.58 -1.57
N GLY A 127 4.11 -13.95 -1.95
CA GLY A 127 4.01 -13.21 -3.21
C GLY A 127 4.79 -11.90 -3.23
N ASN A 128 5.20 -11.39 -2.07
CA ASN A 128 5.92 -10.11 -1.95
C ASN A 128 7.41 -10.26 -1.59
N VAL A 129 7.86 -11.44 -1.20
CA VAL A 129 9.25 -11.64 -0.71
C VAL A 129 10.28 -11.19 -1.72
N ASP A 130 10.18 -11.63 -2.96
CA ASP A 130 11.16 -11.29 -3.99
C ASP A 130 11.11 -9.80 -4.35
N ILE A 131 9.92 -9.21 -4.33
CA ILE A 131 9.74 -7.76 -4.56
C ILE A 131 10.50 -6.96 -3.51
N PHE A 132 10.39 -7.35 -2.23
CA PHE A 132 11.09 -6.66 -1.15
C PHE A 132 12.61 -6.88 -1.19
N ARG A 133 13.07 -8.07 -1.58
CA ARG A 133 14.50 -8.32 -1.77
C ARG A 133 15.08 -7.44 -2.88
N GLU A 134 14.38 -7.33 -4.00
CA GLU A 134 14.78 -6.43 -5.09
C GLU A 134 14.71 -4.95 -4.67
N LEU A 135 13.73 -4.58 -3.83
CA LEU A 135 13.63 -3.24 -3.29
C LEU A 135 14.87 -2.85 -2.47
N GLY A 136 15.45 -3.79 -1.75
CA GLY A 136 16.67 -3.57 -0.99
C GLY A 136 17.83 -3.05 -1.85
N ASP A 137 17.89 -3.47 -3.11
CA ASP A 137 18.92 -3.03 -4.05
C ASP A 137 18.70 -1.59 -4.52
N LEU A 138 17.50 -1.03 -4.32
CA LEU A 138 17.14 0.34 -4.70
C LEU A 138 17.32 1.35 -3.57
N LEU A 139 17.40 0.89 -2.35
CA LEU A 139 17.54 1.71 -1.15
C LEU A 139 19.03 1.78 -0.67
#